data_a2565497f006b303d76273ec7a7a800b
#
_entry.id   a2565497f006b303d76273ec7a7a800b
#
_cell.length_a   1.000
_cell.length_b   1.000
_cell.length_c   1.000
_cell.angle_alpha   90.00
_cell.angle_beta   90.00
_cell.angle_gamma   90.00
#
_symmetry.space_group_name_H-M   'P 1'
#
loop_
_entity.id
_entity.type
_entity.pdbx_description
1 polymer ?
#
loop_
_entity_poly.entity_id
_entity_poly.type
_entity_poly.pdbx_seq_one_letter_code
_entity_poly.pdbx_strand_id
1 'polypeptide(L)'
;MHQAGPDGHTARGGFLPPVPLPRRMWAGSRLQWHEDFKIGDPISRQSTVRSIESKSGRSGLLVFVTVKHQWKRDDQLVIDEEHDIVYRDIPNIESPQPKPAYQATVWPMNLLQATELAASKGSEEVRCTMQADEVL
;
A
#
# COMPACT_ATOMS: atom_id res chain seq x y z
N MET A 1 16.19 7.33 12.00
CA MET A 1 15.84 6.04 11.37
C MET A 1 14.77 5.36 12.20
N HIS A 2 13.66 4.96 11.58
CA HIS A 2 12.66 4.17 12.29
C HIS A 2 13.15 2.72 12.41
N GLN A 3 13.02 2.13 13.60
CA GLN A 3 13.38 0.72 13.80
C GLN A 3 12.45 -0.16 12.96
N ALA A 4 13.03 -1.15 12.31
CA ALA A 4 12.26 -2.17 11.61
C ALA A 4 11.67 -3.17 12.61
N GLY A 5 10.42 -3.57 12.37
CA GLY A 5 9.80 -4.67 13.09
C GLY A 5 10.31 -6.04 12.60
N PRO A 6 9.88 -7.13 13.22
CA PRO A 6 10.29 -8.49 12.85
C PRO A 6 9.88 -8.89 11.42
N ASP A 7 8.91 -8.18 10.85
CA ASP A 7 8.42 -8.33 9.48
C ASP A 7 9.18 -7.45 8.46
N GLY A 8 10.26 -6.79 8.88
CA GLY A 8 11.08 -5.91 8.03
C GLY A 8 10.48 -4.54 7.73
N HIS A 9 9.28 -4.26 8.21
CA HIS A 9 8.62 -2.95 8.06
C HIS A 9 8.81 -2.07 9.29
N THR A 10 8.45 -0.79 9.21
CA THR A 10 8.47 0.15 10.33
C THR A 10 7.74 -0.43 11.55
N ALA A 11 8.41 -0.46 12.71
CA ALA A 11 7.85 -0.98 13.94
C ALA A 11 6.57 -0.23 14.36
N ARG A 12 5.63 -0.98 14.95
CA ARG A 12 4.41 -0.42 15.56
C ARG A 12 4.74 0.23 16.89
N GLY A 13 3.94 1.22 17.30
CA GLY A 13 4.10 1.93 18.58
C GLY A 13 5.12 3.08 18.54
N GLY A 14 5.72 3.34 17.37
CA GLY A 14 6.53 4.52 17.11
C GLY A 14 5.79 5.46 16.14
N PHE A 15 6.29 5.58 14.91
CA PHE A 15 5.60 6.35 13.86
C PHE A 15 4.25 5.75 13.50
N LEU A 16 4.17 4.42 13.34
CA LEU A 16 2.91 3.72 13.12
C LEU A 16 2.19 3.45 14.45
N PRO A 17 0.84 3.49 14.47
CA PRO A 17 0.07 3.24 15.68
C PRO A 17 0.31 1.83 16.24
N PRO A 18 0.17 1.63 17.57
CA PRO A 18 0.36 0.35 18.23
C PRO A 18 -0.87 -0.57 18.03
N VAL A 19 -1.20 -0.89 16.79
CA VAL A 19 -2.34 -1.77 16.47
C VAL A 19 -2.06 -3.18 17.00
N PRO A 20 -2.95 -3.76 17.85
CA PRO A 20 -2.71 -5.06 18.49
C PRO A 20 -3.02 -6.26 17.59
N LEU A 21 -3.37 -6.04 16.31
CA LEU A 21 -3.66 -7.10 15.35
C LEU A 21 -2.37 -7.64 14.73
N PRO A 22 -2.14 -8.96 14.71
CA PRO A 22 -0.85 -9.55 14.38
C PRO A 22 -0.47 -9.42 12.91
N ARG A 23 -1.42 -9.55 11.99
CA ARG A 23 -1.14 -9.51 10.55
C ARG A 23 -1.24 -8.10 10.00
N ARG A 24 -0.23 -7.71 9.22
CA ARG A 24 -0.17 -6.45 8.49
C ARG A 24 -0.05 -6.74 7.01
N MET A 25 -0.86 -6.07 6.20
CA MET A 25 -0.88 -6.24 4.76
C MET A 25 -0.95 -4.87 4.08
N TRP A 26 -0.40 -4.79 2.89
CA TRP A 26 -0.63 -3.67 1.99
C TRP A 26 -2.04 -3.79 1.38
N ALA A 27 -2.85 -2.75 1.49
CA ALA A 27 -4.21 -2.74 0.97
C ALA A 27 -4.32 -1.97 -0.35
N GLY A 28 -3.46 -0.99 -0.55
CA GLY A 28 -3.41 -0.20 -1.78
C GLY A 28 -2.53 1.03 -1.64
N SER A 29 -2.25 1.68 -2.75
CA SER A 29 -1.59 2.98 -2.80
C SER A 29 -2.20 3.85 -3.89
N ARG A 30 -2.18 5.16 -3.66
CA ARG A 30 -2.49 6.20 -4.64
C ARG A 30 -1.25 7.05 -4.78
N LEU A 31 -0.70 7.10 -6.00
CA LEU A 31 0.51 7.85 -6.30
C LEU A 31 0.21 8.95 -7.31
N GLN A 32 0.74 10.13 -7.05
CA GLN A 32 0.75 11.25 -7.97
C GLN A 32 2.18 11.67 -8.22
N TRP A 33 2.59 11.61 -9.47
CA TRP A 33 3.89 12.04 -9.95
C TRP A 33 3.78 13.50 -10.40
N HIS A 34 4.64 14.34 -9.83
CA HIS A 34 4.72 15.76 -10.18
C HIS A 34 5.91 16.04 -11.08
N GLU A 35 7.03 15.33 -10.83
CA GLU A 35 8.27 15.45 -11.59
C GLU A 35 9.02 14.13 -11.63
N ASP A 36 9.90 13.99 -12.62
CA ASP A 36 10.82 12.88 -12.71
C ASP A 36 12.01 13.08 -11.73
N PHE A 37 12.54 11.99 -11.24
CA PHE A 37 13.81 11.97 -10.54
C PHE A 37 14.76 10.95 -11.16
N LYS A 38 16.08 11.17 -11.01
CA LYS A 38 17.13 10.35 -11.60
C LYS A 38 17.94 9.65 -10.52
N ILE A 39 18.61 8.58 -10.92
CA ILE A 39 19.58 7.91 -10.04
C ILE A 39 20.66 8.91 -9.68
N GLY A 40 20.90 9.10 -8.37
CA GLY A 40 21.85 10.07 -7.84
C GLY A 40 21.23 11.35 -7.31
N ASP A 41 19.94 11.62 -7.59
CA ASP A 41 19.27 12.79 -7.01
C ASP A 41 19.16 12.65 -5.48
N PRO A 42 19.40 13.73 -4.72
CA PRO A 42 19.17 13.74 -3.27
C PRO A 42 17.68 13.79 -3.00
N ILE A 43 17.12 12.68 -2.51
CA ILE A 43 15.68 12.57 -2.23
C ILE A 43 15.44 12.50 -0.72
N SER A 44 14.55 13.35 -0.23
CA SER A 44 14.00 13.28 1.11
C SER A 44 12.56 12.73 1.07
N ARG A 45 12.17 12.01 2.12
CA ARG A 45 10.80 11.51 2.29
C ARG A 45 10.22 11.97 3.62
N GLN A 46 9.11 12.67 3.56
CA GLN A 46 8.29 13.00 4.73
C GLN A 46 7.08 12.07 4.78
N SER A 47 6.84 11.45 5.92
CA SER A 47 5.72 10.51 6.12
C SER A 47 4.81 11.02 7.22
N THR A 48 3.49 10.93 7.01
CA THR A 48 2.47 11.39 7.96
C THR A 48 1.33 10.38 8.01
N VAL A 49 0.90 9.96 9.20
CA VAL A 49 -0.32 9.16 9.34
C VAL A 49 -1.53 10.05 9.10
N ARG A 50 -2.28 9.74 8.04
CA ARG A 50 -3.47 10.52 7.61
C ARG A 50 -4.73 10.13 8.37
N SER A 51 -4.97 8.83 8.47
CA SER A 51 -6.17 8.29 9.11
C SER A 51 -5.91 6.92 9.73
N ILE A 52 -6.71 6.61 10.73
CA ILE A 52 -6.79 5.30 11.37
C ILE A 52 -8.28 4.98 11.49
N GLU A 53 -8.72 3.93 10.83
CA GLU A 53 -10.12 3.51 10.82
C GLU A 53 -10.25 2.05 11.24
N SER A 54 -11.20 1.75 12.08
CA SER A 54 -11.55 0.37 12.44
C SER A 54 -12.86 -0.03 11.79
N LYS A 55 -12.89 -1.23 11.21
CA LYS A 55 -14.09 -1.82 10.60
C LYS A 55 -14.27 -3.23 11.14
N SER A 56 -15.50 -3.58 11.51
CA SER A 56 -15.87 -4.93 11.92
C SER A 56 -16.71 -5.57 10.82
N GLY A 57 -16.33 -6.76 10.38
CA GLY A 57 -16.98 -7.50 9.33
C GLY A 57 -17.05 -9.00 9.63
N ARG A 58 -17.44 -9.79 8.66
CA ARG A 58 -17.49 -11.26 8.78
C ARG A 58 -16.14 -11.89 9.13
N SER A 59 -15.06 -11.27 8.72
CA SER A 59 -13.68 -11.74 8.96
C SER A 59 -13.07 -11.23 10.27
N GLY A 60 -13.89 -10.61 11.16
CA GLY A 60 -13.44 -10.02 12.40
C GLY A 60 -13.09 -8.53 12.30
N LEU A 61 -12.27 -8.06 13.23
CA LEU A 61 -11.82 -6.68 13.29
C LEU A 61 -10.72 -6.42 12.27
N LEU A 62 -10.88 -5.34 11.51
CA LEU A 62 -9.88 -4.79 10.60
C LEU A 62 -9.54 -3.37 11.05
N VAL A 63 -8.26 -3.02 11.02
CA VAL A 63 -7.81 -1.65 11.24
C VAL A 63 -7.05 -1.19 10.00
N PHE A 64 -7.53 -0.10 9.41
CA PHE A 64 -6.88 0.55 8.26
C PHE A 64 -6.08 1.74 8.75
N VAL A 65 -4.87 1.85 8.26
CA VAL A 65 -3.99 3.00 8.51
C VAL A 65 -3.54 3.56 7.17
N THR A 66 -3.94 4.79 6.86
CA THR A 66 -3.47 5.50 5.67
C THR A 66 -2.28 6.36 6.04
N VAL A 67 -1.16 6.13 5.37
CA VAL A 67 0.07 6.90 5.51
C VAL A 67 0.30 7.71 4.24
N LYS A 68 0.48 9.01 4.41
CA LYS A 68 0.90 9.90 3.32
C LYS A 68 2.42 9.98 3.30
N HIS A 69 3.04 9.71 2.15
CA HIS A 69 4.45 9.90 1.88
C HIS A 69 4.64 11.00 0.84
N GLN A 70 5.43 11.99 1.17
CA GLN A 70 5.84 13.04 0.25
C GLN A 70 7.33 12.90 -0.04
N TRP A 71 7.66 12.65 -1.28
CA TRP A 71 9.02 12.53 -1.77
C TRP A 71 9.43 13.86 -2.39
N LYS A 72 10.53 14.42 -1.93
CA LYS A 72 11.00 15.74 -2.35
C LYS A 72 12.44 15.69 -2.81
N ARG A 73 12.74 16.45 -3.84
CA ARG A 73 14.09 16.80 -4.28
C ARG A 73 14.28 18.29 -4.06
N ASP A 74 15.28 18.68 -3.28
CA ASP A 74 15.57 20.08 -2.96
C ASP A 74 14.30 20.87 -2.53
N ASP A 75 13.50 20.28 -1.61
CA ASP A 75 12.21 20.78 -1.14
C ASP A 75 11.06 20.81 -2.18
N GLN A 76 11.31 20.47 -3.42
CA GLN A 76 10.30 20.34 -4.46
C GLN A 76 9.63 18.98 -4.38
N LEU A 77 8.30 18.96 -4.35
CA LEU A 77 7.52 17.73 -4.32
C LEU A 77 7.63 17.00 -5.67
N VAL A 78 8.12 15.75 -5.61
CA VAL A 78 8.30 14.89 -6.77
C VAL A 78 7.20 13.83 -6.84
N ILE A 79 6.93 13.16 -5.71
CA ILE A 79 5.87 12.15 -5.61
C ILE A 79 5.06 12.43 -4.35
N ASP A 80 3.74 12.35 -4.49
CA ASP A 80 2.77 12.30 -3.40
C ASP A 80 2.12 10.90 -3.41
N GLU A 81 2.25 10.18 -2.30
CA GLU A 81 1.74 8.83 -2.16
C GLU A 81 0.84 8.74 -0.93
N GLU A 82 -0.34 8.15 -1.08
CA GLU A 82 -1.14 7.64 0.02
C GLU A 82 -1.07 6.12 0.03
N HIS A 83 -0.57 5.55 1.11
CA HIS A 83 -0.35 4.14 1.30
C HIS A 83 -1.32 3.61 2.36
N ASP A 84 -2.19 2.69 1.96
CA ASP A 84 -3.17 2.07 2.84
C ASP A 84 -2.63 0.74 3.37
N ILE A 85 -2.51 0.66 4.69
CA ILE A 85 -2.10 -0.54 5.42
C ILE A 85 -3.34 -1.09 6.11
N VAL A 86 -3.57 -2.40 6.01
CA VAL A 86 -4.62 -3.08 6.76
C VAL A 86 -4.02 -4.04 7.78
N TYR A 87 -4.54 -3.98 9.00
CA TYR A 87 -4.22 -4.92 10.07
C TYR A 87 -5.42 -5.82 10.33
N ARG A 88 -5.18 -7.10 10.52
CA ARG A 88 -6.21 -8.09 10.84
C ARG A 88 -5.70 -9.14 11.82
N ASP A 89 -6.63 -9.86 12.41
CA ASP A 89 -6.33 -11.03 13.22
C ASP A 89 -5.96 -12.23 12.34
N ILE A 90 -5.37 -13.24 12.95
CA ILE A 90 -5.13 -14.54 12.30
C ILE A 90 -6.50 -15.16 12.02
N PRO A 91 -6.81 -15.58 10.79
CA PRO A 91 -8.07 -16.24 10.51
C PRO A 91 -8.19 -17.51 11.35
N ASN A 92 -9.36 -17.72 11.96
CA ASN A 92 -9.63 -19.02 12.55
C ASN A 92 -9.73 -20.06 11.41
N ILE A 93 -8.84 -21.01 11.38
CA ILE A 93 -8.72 -22.03 10.31
C ILE A 93 -9.96 -22.94 10.27
N GLU A 94 -10.78 -22.95 11.33
CA GLU A 94 -12.03 -23.70 11.38
C GLU A 94 -13.19 -23.05 10.58
N SER A 95 -13.06 -21.79 10.18
CA SER A 95 -14.05 -21.15 9.34
C SER A 95 -13.78 -21.49 7.88
N PRO A 96 -14.75 -22.05 7.11
CA PRO A 96 -14.59 -22.23 5.68
C PRO A 96 -14.22 -20.89 5.04
N GLN A 97 -13.01 -20.80 4.49
CA GLN A 97 -12.63 -19.64 3.73
C GLN A 97 -13.56 -19.55 2.52
N PRO A 98 -14.24 -18.41 2.29
CA PRO A 98 -14.95 -18.24 1.04
C PRO A 98 -13.93 -18.45 -0.09
N LYS A 99 -14.22 -19.42 -0.98
CA LYS A 99 -13.39 -19.57 -2.18
C LYS A 99 -13.33 -18.22 -2.87
N PRO A 100 -12.13 -17.70 -3.17
CA PRO A 100 -12.02 -16.47 -3.93
C PRO A 100 -12.77 -16.66 -5.24
N ALA A 101 -13.72 -15.79 -5.53
CA ALA A 101 -14.38 -15.73 -6.82
C ALA A 101 -13.40 -15.11 -7.85
N TYR A 102 -12.17 -15.65 -7.88
CA TYR A 102 -11.18 -15.26 -8.85
C TYR A 102 -11.42 -16.05 -10.12
N GLN A 103 -12.14 -15.45 -11.03
CA GLN A 103 -11.99 -15.81 -12.43
C GLN A 103 -10.70 -15.14 -12.90
N ALA A 104 -9.66 -15.97 -13.09
CA ALA A 104 -8.44 -15.52 -13.71
C ALA A 104 -8.77 -14.96 -15.09
N THR A 105 -9.01 -13.67 -15.16
CA THR A 105 -8.94 -12.96 -16.42
C THR A 105 -7.46 -12.95 -16.76
N VAL A 106 -7.06 -13.89 -17.61
CA VAL A 106 -5.72 -13.88 -18.18
C VAL A 106 -5.57 -12.52 -18.85
N TRP A 107 -4.77 -11.66 -18.26
CA TRP A 107 -4.41 -10.39 -18.85
C TRP A 107 -3.48 -10.69 -20.03
N PRO A 108 -3.94 -10.55 -21.28
CA PRO A 108 -3.09 -10.85 -22.44
C PRO A 108 -2.05 -9.75 -22.71
N MET A 109 -1.95 -8.75 -21.83
CA MET A 109 -0.97 -7.67 -21.99
C MET A 109 0.38 -8.10 -21.44
N ASN A 110 1.39 -8.11 -22.30
CA ASN A 110 2.78 -8.18 -21.89
C ASN A 110 3.22 -6.84 -21.27
N LEU A 111 4.35 -6.83 -20.58
CA LEU A 111 4.87 -5.66 -19.85
C LEU A 111 5.04 -4.41 -20.75
N LEU A 112 5.38 -4.61 -22.05
CA LEU A 112 5.54 -3.55 -23.04
C LEU A 112 4.22 -2.83 -23.35
N GLN A 113 3.12 -3.57 -23.50
CA GLN A 113 1.80 -2.98 -23.75
C GLN A 113 1.28 -2.19 -22.55
N ALA A 114 1.58 -2.64 -21.33
CA ALA A 114 1.24 -1.90 -20.12
C ALA A 114 2.00 -0.56 -20.03
N THR A 115 3.27 -0.53 -20.47
CA THR A 115 4.10 0.67 -20.48
C THR A 115 3.62 1.67 -21.53
N GLU A 116 3.21 1.21 -22.71
CA GLU A 116 2.65 2.07 -23.77
C GLU A 116 1.31 2.68 -23.38
N LEU A 117 0.45 1.92 -22.69
CA LEU A 117 -0.83 2.41 -22.19
C LEU A 117 -0.65 3.47 -21.09
N ALA A 118 0.34 3.32 -20.22
CA ALA A 118 0.69 4.30 -19.19
C ALA A 118 1.26 5.59 -19.80
N ALA A 119 2.05 5.50 -20.87
CA ALA A 119 2.62 6.64 -21.57
C ALA A 119 1.59 7.44 -22.39
N SER A 120 0.49 6.81 -22.85
CA SER A 120 -0.54 7.46 -23.67
C SER A 120 -1.56 8.28 -22.86
N LYS A 121 -1.64 8.05 -21.55
CA LYS A 121 -2.60 8.69 -20.65
C LYS A 121 -1.90 9.69 -19.73
N GLY A 122 -1.48 10.82 -20.24
CA GLY A 122 -0.78 11.86 -19.45
C GLY A 122 -1.43 12.11 -18.08
N SER A 123 -0.61 12.10 -17.04
CA SER A 123 -0.89 12.48 -15.62
C SER A 123 -2.20 11.92 -15.02
N GLU A 124 -2.49 10.66 -15.20
CA GLU A 124 -3.61 9.98 -14.53
C GLU A 124 -3.15 9.38 -13.18
N GLU A 125 -4.03 9.49 -12.19
CA GLU A 125 -3.90 8.81 -10.91
C GLU A 125 -3.85 7.29 -11.11
N VAL A 126 -2.68 6.68 -10.90
CA VAL A 126 -2.55 5.22 -10.98
C VAL A 126 -3.04 4.62 -9.67
N ARG A 127 -4.19 3.98 -9.69
CA ARG A 127 -4.75 3.25 -8.57
C ARG A 127 -4.37 1.78 -8.68
N CYS A 128 -3.45 1.34 -7.83
CA CYS A 128 -3.07 -0.06 -7.73
C CYS A 128 -3.74 -0.68 -6.50
N THR A 129 -4.72 -1.56 -6.71
CA THR A 129 -5.39 -2.33 -5.64
C THR A 129 -5.03 -3.80 -5.80
N MET A 130 -4.33 -4.37 -4.83
CA MET A 130 -4.23 -5.83 -4.71
C MET A 130 -5.34 -6.33 -3.79
N GLN A 131 -6.10 -7.33 -4.22
CA GLN A 131 -7.00 -8.03 -3.33
C GLN A 131 -6.19 -8.86 -2.32
N ALA A 132 -6.58 -8.78 -1.06
CA ALA A 132 -5.85 -9.31 0.09
C ALA A 132 -5.73 -10.84 0.16
N ASP A 133 -6.15 -11.57 -0.87
CA ASP A 133 -6.27 -13.03 -0.87
C ASP A 133 -5.08 -13.77 -1.48
N GLU A 134 -4.06 -13.09 -1.98
CA GLU A 134 -2.91 -13.71 -2.69
C GLU A 134 -1.56 -13.62 -1.98
N VAL A 135 -1.53 -13.48 -0.67
CA VAL A 135 -0.25 -13.65 0.06
C VAL A 135 -0.37 -14.83 0.99
N LEU A 136 0.09 -15.98 0.50
CA LEU A 136 0.48 -17.14 1.32
C LEU A 136 1.65 -16.77 2.22
#